data_a2bd6343f83484f698ded12d1a2d09a3
#
_entry.id   a2bd6343f83484f698ded12d1a2d09a3
#
_cell.length_a   1.000
_cell.length_b   1.000
_cell.length_c   1.000
_cell.angle_alpha   90.00
_cell.angle_beta   90.00
_cell.angle_gamma   90.00
#
_symmetry.space_group_name_H-M   'P 1'
#
loop_
_entity.id
_entity.type
_entity.pdbx_description
1 polymer ?
#
loop_
_entity_poly.entity_id
_entity_poly.type
_entity_poly.pdbx_seq_one_letter_code
_entity_poly.pdbx_strand_id
1 'polypeptide(L)'
;GEKTYYHWLENIEPWCISRQLWWGHQIPVWYGLDLSAPGFKDDEGDEALDQVEILRVLGDGGYVQREAVHHCAAEFDAVAERFRDTLAALPHPLNHARVVEVADRAAAVETLAASLALYETEQDATRLVYPVWRDEDVLDTWFSSGLWPIGTLGWPEPTEELKRYFPTSVLVTGQDILFFWVARMMMMQLAVVGDVPFHTVYLHGLVRDAKGKKMSKSLGNVIDPLEIIDEYGADALRFANAAMASLGGVLKLDTQRIAGYRNFGTKLWNACRFAEMNGVWDGHATGPAPSRKATANKWIIGETARTLAEVNAALEDFRFDTAADALYKFVWGKVCDWYVEFAKPLFDGPDAAETRATMAWVLDQSMILLHPFMPFITEELWGTTGKREKLLVHTDWPTLPAALIDRDAEREMTFVTMLIDDIRSARAQVHVPVGLKADLVATSLTDEARAAFKRNETLIKRLARVDSVTEGPAPKGSIAVAAEGAA
;
A
#
# COMPACT_ATOMS: atom_id res chain seq x y z
N GLY A 1 -7.10 -14.75 -5.23
CA GLY A 1 -6.19 -14.90 -4.07
C GLY A 1 -6.53 -16.11 -3.23
N GLU A 2 -7.71 -16.16 -2.62
CA GLU A 2 -8.12 -17.22 -1.68
C GLU A 2 -8.00 -18.63 -2.27
N LYS A 3 -8.62 -18.90 -3.41
CA LYS A 3 -8.53 -20.21 -4.08
C LYS A 3 -7.08 -20.62 -4.39
N THR A 4 -6.26 -19.67 -4.82
CA THR A 4 -4.85 -19.91 -5.11
C THR A 4 -4.07 -20.23 -3.84
N TYR A 5 -4.35 -19.51 -2.75
CA TYR A 5 -3.71 -19.71 -1.46
C TYR A 5 -3.99 -21.11 -0.90
N TYR A 6 -5.25 -21.51 -0.82
CA TYR A 6 -5.61 -22.85 -0.33
C TYR A 6 -5.12 -23.98 -1.23
N HIS A 7 -5.20 -23.81 -2.56
CA HIS A 7 -4.68 -24.81 -3.48
C HIS A 7 -3.17 -25.09 -3.25
N TRP A 8 -2.38 -24.05 -3.00
CA TRP A 8 -0.96 -24.22 -2.71
C TRP A 8 -0.70 -24.87 -1.34
N LEU A 9 -1.47 -24.54 -0.32
CA LEU A 9 -1.32 -25.14 1.01
C LEU A 9 -1.75 -26.60 1.04
N GLU A 10 -2.81 -26.97 0.33
CA GLU A 10 -3.29 -28.35 0.22
C GLU A 10 -2.32 -29.26 -0.55
N ASN A 11 -1.49 -28.68 -1.41
CA ASN A 11 -0.51 -29.39 -2.23
C ASN A 11 0.93 -28.94 -1.90
N ILE A 12 1.20 -28.58 -0.66
CA ILE A 12 2.51 -28.08 -0.26
C ILE A 12 3.56 -29.18 -0.30
N GLU A 13 4.69 -28.90 -0.93
CA GLU A 13 5.86 -29.78 -0.97
C GLU A 13 6.91 -29.35 0.06
N PRO A 14 7.82 -30.27 0.46
CA PRO A 14 8.92 -29.96 1.36
C PRO A 14 9.75 -28.80 0.83
N TRP A 15 10.12 -27.88 1.71
CA TRP A 15 10.95 -26.73 1.39
C TRP A 15 12.31 -26.86 2.06
N CYS A 16 13.36 -27.03 1.26
CA CYS A 16 14.73 -26.96 1.75
C CYS A 16 15.07 -25.52 2.11
N ILE A 17 15.45 -25.29 3.36
CA ILE A 17 15.77 -23.96 3.88
C ILE A 17 17.23 -23.58 3.74
N SER A 18 18.12 -24.56 3.40
CA SER A 18 19.55 -24.30 3.21
C SER A 18 19.88 -23.82 1.79
N ARG A 19 20.89 -22.95 1.70
CA ARG A 19 21.47 -22.45 0.44
C ARG A 19 22.97 -22.44 0.52
N GLN A 20 23.61 -22.95 -0.52
CA GLN A 20 25.07 -22.97 -0.66
C GLN A 20 25.51 -21.61 -1.24
N LEU A 21 25.46 -20.58 -0.41
CA LEU A 21 25.86 -19.22 -0.76
C LEU A 21 27.03 -18.79 0.12
N TRP A 22 27.91 -18.02 -0.47
CA TRP A 22 29.10 -17.53 0.24
C TRP A 22 28.76 -16.54 1.35
N TRP A 23 27.62 -15.82 1.24
CA TRP A 23 27.19 -14.82 2.20
C TRP A 23 25.69 -14.94 2.50
N GLY A 24 25.34 -14.78 3.76
CA GLY A 24 23.96 -14.82 4.22
C GLY A 24 23.85 -15.07 5.72
N HIS A 25 22.67 -15.40 6.19
CA HIS A 25 22.43 -15.82 7.58
C HIS A 25 22.80 -17.28 7.73
N GLN A 26 23.97 -17.55 8.29
CA GLN A 26 24.46 -18.92 8.50
C GLN A 26 23.50 -19.70 9.41
N ILE A 27 23.24 -20.94 9.01
CA ILE A 27 22.36 -21.84 9.77
C ILE A 27 22.94 -22.07 11.17
N PRO A 28 22.21 -21.85 12.27
CA PRO A 28 22.73 -21.96 13.63
C PRO A 28 22.69 -23.40 14.15
N VAL A 29 23.06 -24.36 13.31
CA VAL A 29 23.13 -25.77 13.66
C VAL A 29 24.59 -26.18 13.69
N TRP A 30 24.95 -26.89 14.73
CA TRP A 30 26.28 -27.40 14.97
C TRP A 30 26.25 -28.91 15.00
N TYR A 31 27.22 -29.53 14.38
CA TYR A 31 27.33 -30.97 14.25
C TYR A 31 28.53 -31.47 15.02
N GLY A 32 28.39 -32.67 15.55
CA GLY A 32 29.50 -33.46 16.11
C GLY A 32 29.39 -34.89 15.65
N LEU A 33 30.48 -35.64 15.71
CA LEU A 33 30.51 -37.03 15.32
C LEU A 33 29.69 -37.87 16.32
N ASP A 34 28.81 -38.75 15.82
CA ASP A 34 28.07 -39.69 16.70
C ASP A 34 28.94 -40.86 17.10
N LEU A 35 29.50 -40.80 18.30
CA LEU A 35 30.35 -41.82 18.89
C LEU A 35 29.55 -42.91 19.63
N SER A 36 28.24 -42.79 19.71
CA SER A 36 27.37 -43.81 20.30
C SER A 36 26.95 -44.91 19.30
N ALA A 37 27.30 -44.74 18.04
CA ALA A 37 26.93 -45.67 16.99
C ALA A 37 27.50 -47.09 17.24
N PRO A 38 26.79 -48.15 16.81
CA PRO A 38 27.19 -49.54 17.13
C PRO A 38 28.61 -49.96 16.67
N GLY A 39 29.18 -49.32 15.64
CA GLY A 39 30.52 -49.62 15.14
C GLY A 39 31.66 -49.15 16.04
N PHE A 40 31.37 -48.43 17.10
CA PHE A 40 32.38 -47.93 18.04
C PHE A 40 32.37 -48.68 19.39
N LYS A 41 31.62 -49.76 19.51
CA LYS A 41 31.63 -50.65 20.69
C LYS A 41 32.59 -51.79 20.47
N ASP A 42 33.21 -52.29 21.57
CA ASP A 42 34.08 -53.45 21.48
C ASP A 42 33.32 -54.77 21.15
N ASP A 43 34.01 -55.78 20.65
CA ASP A 43 33.44 -57.08 20.26
C ASP A 43 32.92 -57.90 21.45
N GLU A 44 33.27 -57.53 22.68
CA GLU A 44 32.85 -58.24 23.90
C GLU A 44 31.51 -57.68 24.49
N GLY A 45 30.97 -56.63 23.87
CA GLY A 45 29.69 -56.05 24.29
C GLY A 45 29.75 -55.24 25.59
N ASP A 46 30.93 -54.94 26.07
CA ASP A 46 31.17 -54.03 27.18
C ASP A 46 30.94 -52.57 26.68
N GLU A 47 30.42 -51.70 27.55
CA GLU A 47 30.13 -50.30 27.21
C GLU A 47 31.38 -49.44 26.96
N ALA A 48 32.58 -50.05 26.97
CA ALA A 48 33.85 -49.39 26.66
C ALA A 48 33.97 -49.11 25.15
N LEU A 49 34.24 -47.89 24.79
CA LEU A 49 34.56 -47.51 23.40
C LEU A 49 35.95 -48.03 23.06
N ASP A 50 36.08 -48.89 22.03
CA ASP A 50 37.36 -49.29 21.50
C ASP A 50 38.00 -48.17 20.68
N GLN A 51 39.06 -47.58 21.23
CA GLN A 51 39.77 -46.45 20.62
C GLN A 51 40.43 -46.84 19.30
N VAL A 52 40.93 -48.07 19.19
CA VAL A 52 41.53 -48.55 17.96
C VAL A 52 40.49 -48.69 16.87
N GLU A 53 39.32 -49.19 17.22
CA GLU A 53 38.21 -49.30 16.30
C GLU A 53 37.68 -47.95 15.87
N ILE A 54 37.55 -46.96 16.79
CA ILE A 54 37.21 -45.59 16.46
C ILE A 54 38.17 -45.00 15.46
N LEU A 55 39.48 -45.14 15.68
CA LEU A 55 40.53 -44.66 14.77
C LEU A 55 40.46 -45.35 13.41
N ARG A 56 40.19 -46.65 13.39
CA ARG A 56 40.03 -47.44 12.15
C ARG A 56 38.79 -46.93 11.35
N VAL A 57 37.66 -46.82 12.01
CA VAL A 57 36.39 -46.36 11.38
C VAL A 57 36.50 -44.92 10.89
N LEU A 58 37.15 -44.03 11.64
CA LEU A 58 37.42 -42.66 11.21
C LEU A 58 38.36 -42.60 9.99
N GLY A 59 39.39 -43.51 9.97
CA GLY A 59 40.34 -43.60 8.86
C GLY A 59 39.74 -44.14 7.57
N ASP A 60 38.83 -45.10 7.66
CA ASP A 60 38.15 -45.72 6.51
C ASP A 60 37.06 -44.81 5.85
N GLY A 61 36.70 -43.71 6.49
CA GLY A 61 35.83 -42.67 5.93
C GLY A 61 34.38 -43.07 5.63
N GLY A 62 34.01 -44.35 5.80
CA GLY A 62 32.75 -44.85 5.32
C GLY A 62 31.57 -44.77 6.31
N TYR A 63 31.83 -44.96 7.59
CA TYR A 63 30.79 -45.06 8.61
C TYR A 63 30.31 -43.69 9.13
N VAL A 64 31.23 -42.77 9.26
CA VAL A 64 31.00 -41.42 9.81
C VAL A 64 30.18 -40.53 8.88
N GLN A 65 29.80 -41.01 7.70
CA GLN A 65 29.05 -40.17 6.75
C GLN A 65 27.57 -40.04 7.04
N ARG A 66 26.93 -40.80 7.89
CA ARG A 66 25.49 -40.91 7.98
C ARG A 66 24.88 -40.35 9.26
N GLU A 67 25.63 -40.34 10.35
CA GLU A 67 25.08 -39.95 11.65
C GLU A 67 25.96 -38.88 12.30
N ALA A 68 25.37 -37.75 12.56
CA ALA A 68 25.96 -36.65 13.31
C ALA A 68 25.01 -36.25 14.44
N VAL A 69 25.55 -36.06 15.61
CA VAL A 69 24.80 -35.39 16.69
C VAL A 69 24.73 -33.90 16.35
N HIS A 70 23.58 -33.29 16.54
CA HIS A 70 23.44 -31.88 16.24
C HIS A 70 22.71 -31.12 17.34
N HIS A 71 23.09 -29.88 17.53
CA HIS A 71 22.45 -28.91 18.42
C HIS A 71 22.33 -27.58 17.74
N CYS A 72 21.26 -26.83 18.11
CA CYS A 72 21.01 -25.51 17.57
C CYS A 72 21.38 -24.44 18.62
N ALA A 73 22.33 -23.57 18.30
CA ALA A 73 22.66 -22.39 19.10
C ALA A 73 23.28 -21.31 18.22
N ALA A 74 23.10 -20.04 18.58
CA ALA A 74 23.67 -18.92 17.85
C ALA A 74 25.21 -18.88 17.96
N GLU A 75 25.73 -19.15 19.16
CA GLU A 75 27.15 -19.00 19.52
C GLU A 75 27.75 -20.30 20.00
N PHE A 76 29.08 -20.45 19.79
CA PHE A 76 29.83 -21.63 20.15
C PHE A 76 29.71 -21.97 21.64
N ASP A 77 29.81 -20.98 22.54
CA ASP A 77 29.81 -21.25 23.98
C ASP A 77 28.49 -21.92 24.41
N ALA A 78 27.34 -21.47 23.86
CA ALA A 78 26.05 -22.04 24.16
C ALA A 78 25.87 -23.46 23.60
N VAL A 79 26.45 -23.76 22.43
CA VAL A 79 26.37 -25.10 21.86
C VAL A 79 27.36 -26.06 22.55
N ALA A 80 28.54 -25.57 22.96
CA ALA A 80 29.52 -26.38 23.66
C ALA A 80 28.96 -26.96 24.97
N GLU A 81 28.10 -26.24 25.69
CA GLU A 81 27.38 -26.76 26.87
C GLU A 81 26.46 -27.93 26.52
N ARG A 82 25.71 -27.83 25.44
CA ARG A 82 24.80 -28.89 24.97
C ARG A 82 25.54 -30.13 24.54
N PHE A 83 26.69 -29.97 23.88
CA PHE A 83 27.56 -31.12 23.55
C PHE A 83 28.23 -31.74 24.76
N ARG A 84 28.51 -30.98 25.83
CA ARG A 84 28.98 -31.56 27.10
C ARG A 84 27.94 -32.50 27.72
N ASP A 85 26.66 -32.15 27.66
CA ASP A 85 25.60 -33.06 28.12
C ASP A 85 25.55 -34.34 27.29
N THR A 86 25.74 -34.23 25.97
CA THR A 86 25.85 -35.37 25.07
C THR A 86 27.04 -36.25 25.42
N LEU A 87 28.21 -35.65 25.64
CA LEU A 87 29.42 -36.36 26.00
C LEU A 87 29.34 -37.05 27.36
N ALA A 88 28.65 -36.48 28.33
CA ALA A 88 28.45 -37.06 29.66
C ALA A 88 27.79 -38.46 29.63
N ALA A 89 27.08 -38.78 28.56
CA ALA A 89 26.46 -40.09 28.34
C ALA A 89 27.42 -41.08 27.69
N LEU A 90 28.61 -40.68 27.25
CA LEU A 90 29.57 -41.56 26.65
C LEU A 90 30.46 -42.22 27.72
N PRO A 91 31.01 -43.42 27.44
CA PRO A 91 31.97 -44.09 28.33
C PRO A 91 33.26 -43.28 28.49
N HIS A 92 34.00 -43.60 29.58
CA HIS A 92 35.36 -43.08 29.75
C HIS A 92 36.25 -43.59 28.61
N PRO A 93 37.17 -42.78 28.04
CA PRO A 93 37.60 -41.43 28.49
C PRO A 93 36.86 -40.28 27.81
N LEU A 94 36.00 -40.54 26.83
CA LEU A 94 35.38 -39.50 25.98
C LEU A 94 34.40 -38.59 26.75
N ASN A 95 33.83 -39.08 27.85
CA ASN A 95 32.97 -38.26 28.74
C ASN A 95 33.73 -37.09 29.40
N HIS A 96 35.06 -37.07 29.35
CA HIS A 96 35.90 -35.98 29.84
C HIS A 96 36.42 -35.04 28.73
N ALA A 97 36.12 -35.34 27.45
CA ALA A 97 36.61 -34.56 26.34
C ALA A 97 36.10 -33.11 26.38
N ARG A 98 36.96 -32.18 26.03
CA ARG A 98 36.64 -30.76 25.91
C ARG A 98 36.07 -30.48 24.50
N VAL A 99 34.90 -29.86 24.40
CA VAL A 99 34.34 -29.45 23.13
C VAL A 99 35.18 -28.34 22.50
N VAL A 100 35.53 -28.48 21.23
CA VAL A 100 36.32 -27.52 20.47
C VAL A 100 35.66 -27.25 19.11
N GLU A 101 35.72 -26.01 18.65
CA GLU A 101 35.26 -25.64 17.33
C GLU A 101 36.30 -25.97 16.26
N VAL A 102 35.88 -26.51 15.13
CA VAL A 102 36.70 -26.77 13.95
C VAL A 102 35.98 -26.25 12.70
N ALA A 103 36.70 -26.11 11.60
CA ALA A 103 36.19 -25.48 10.38
C ALA A 103 35.08 -26.29 9.72
N ASP A 104 35.27 -27.61 9.64
CA ASP A 104 34.38 -28.51 8.92
C ASP A 104 34.45 -29.93 9.47
N ARG A 105 33.72 -30.82 8.84
CA ARG A 105 33.67 -32.23 9.20
C ARG A 105 35.02 -32.96 9.01
N ALA A 106 35.75 -32.63 7.95
CA ALA A 106 37.06 -33.26 7.69
C ALA A 106 38.04 -32.90 8.81
N ALA A 107 38.09 -31.63 9.20
CA ALA A 107 38.84 -31.13 10.34
C ALA A 107 38.39 -31.78 11.66
N ALA A 108 37.11 -32.08 11.82
CA ALA A 108 36.60 -32.78 13.01
C ALA A 108 37.12 -34.21 13.10
N VAL A 109 37.10 -34.95 12.01
CA VAL A 109 37.66 -36.32 11.95
C VAL A 109 39.16 -36.32 12.26
N GLU A 110 39.93 -35.45 11.64
CA GLU A 110 41.38 -35.34 11.89
C GLU A 110 41.69 -34.93 13.34
N THR A 111 40.96 -33.97 13.87
CA THR A 111 41.17 -33.48 15.24
C THR A 111 40.85 -34.56 16.29
N LEU A 112 39.72 -35.26 16.10
CA LEU A 112 39.37 -36.36 17.01
C LEU A 112 40.38 -37.52 16.93
N ALA A 113 40.78 -37.93 15.73
CA ALA A 113 41.78 -38.98 15.53
C ALA A 113 43.13 -38.63 16.18
N ALA A 114 43.61 -37.41 15.99
CA ALA A 114 44.83 -36.92 16.64
C ALA A 114 44.72 -36.89 18.18
N SER A 115 43.58 -36.49 18.68
CA SER A 115 43.30 -36.44 20.12
C SER A 115 43.30 -37.84 20.75
N LEU A 116 42.68 -38.80 20.08
CA LEU A 116 42.64 -40.18 20.53
C LEU A 116 44.04 -40.84 20.48
N ALA A 117 44.79 -40.66 19.41
CA ALA A 117 46.18 -41.15 19.30
C ALA A 117 47.08 -40.57 20.39
N LEU A 118 46.90 -39.31 20.76
CA LEU A 118 47.63 -38.72 21.87
C LEU A 118 47.23 -39.34 23.21
N TYR A 119 45.94 -39.60 23.42
CA TYR A 119 45.45 -40.26 24.64
C TYR A 119 46.01 -41.70 24.78
N GLU A 120 46.16 -42.46 23.70
CA GLU A 120 46.77 -43.80 23.75
C GLU A 120 48.19 -43.77 24.32
N THR A 121 48.96 -42.72 24.04
CA THR A 121 50.36 -42.60 24.49
C THR A 121 50.47 -41.97 25.88
N GLU A 122 49.66 -41.01 26.22
CA GLU A 122 49.80 -40.21 27.44
C GLU A 122 48.82 -40.63 28.55
N GLN A 123 47.71 -41.31 28.24
CA GLN A 123 46.64 -41.71 29.15
C GLN A 123 46.06 -40.58 29.96
N ASP A 124 46.05 -39.36 29.40
CA ASP A 124 45.52 -38.15 30.02
C ASP A 124 44.19 -37.72 29.37
N ALA A 125 43.06 -38.09 29.99
CA ALA A 125 41.71 -37.78 29.50
C ALA A 125 41.42 -36.28 29.45
N THR A 126 42.15 -35.45 30.21
CA THR A 126 41.94 -33.99 30.23
C THR A 126 42.37 -33.30 28.94
N ARG A 127 43.18 -34.01 28.11
CA ARG A 127 43.68 -33.52 26.83
C ARG A 127 42.79 -33.94 25.65
N LEU A 128 41.80 -34.79 25.89
CA LEU A 128 40.86 -35.19 24.86
C LEU A 128 40.02 -34.03 24.42
N VAL A 129 39.77 -33.95 23.12
CA VAL A 129 38.89 -32.98 22.53
C VAL A 129 37.77 -33.65 21.73
N TYR A 130 36.59 -33.07 21.76
CA TYR A 130 35.45 -33.42 20.92
C TYR A 130 35.21 -32.29 19.95
N PRO A 131 35.54 -32.44 18.67
CA PRO A 131 35.41 -31.39 17.68
C PRO A 131 33.93 -31.27 17.21
N VAL A 132 33.48 -30.04 17.11
CA VAL A 132 32.18 -29.69 16.52
C VAL A 132 32.37 -28.64 15.46
N TRP A 133 31.54 -28.67 14.45
CA TRP A 133 31.54 -27.68 13.36
C TRP A 133 30.17 -27.15 13.11
N ARG A 134 30.09 -25.90 12.64
CA ARG A 134 28.85 -25.23 12.27
C ARG A 134 28.45 -25.61 10.85
N ASP A 135 27.15 -25.60 10.57
CA ASP A 135 26.60 -25.75 9.22
C ASP A 135 27.19 -24.69 8.30
N GLU A 136 27.67 -25.07 7.14
CA GLU A 136 28.32 -24.18 6.16
C GLU A 136 27.29 -23.40 5.35
N ASP A 137 26.06 -23.91 5.26
CA ASP A 137 24.98 -23.32 4.48
C ASP A 137 24.38 -22.09 5.18
N VAL A 138 23.75 -21.25 4.38
CA VAL A 138 22.97 -20.11 4.86
C VAL A 138 21.47 -20.38 4.69
N LEU A 139 20.65 -19.68 5.48
CA LEU A 139 19.21 -19.74 5.38
C LEU A 139 18.73 -19.12 4.09
N ASP A 140 17.72 -19.73 3.48
CA ASP A 140 16.97 -19.14 2.36
C ASP A 140 16.45 -17.75 2.72
N THR A 141 16.53 -16.81 1.78
CA THR A 141 15.98 -15.46 1.93
C THR A 141 14.52 -15.47 2.36
N TRP A 142 13.73 -16.42 1.88
CA TRP A 142 12.32 -16.55 2.27
C TRP A 142 12.14 -17.01 3.72
N PHE A 143 13.11 -17.67 4.31
CA PHE A 143 13.09 -17.97 5.74
C PHE A 143 13.18 -16.69 6.56
N SER A 144 14.17 -15.86 6.30
CA SER A 144 14.34 -14.56 6.96
C SER A 144 13.13 -13.65 6.70
N SER A 145 12.59 -13.63 5.47
CA SER A 145 11.41 -12.87 5.11
C SER A 145 10.14 -13.35 5.83
N GLY A 146 10.06 -14.65 6.13
CA GLY A 146 8.96 -15.22 6.91
C GLY A 146 8.92 -14.77 8.37
N LEU A 147 10.06 -14.35 8.93
CA LEU A 147 10.16 -13.79 10.29
C LEU A 147 9.86 -12.28 10.35
N TRP A 148 9.70 -11.61 9.22
CA TRP A 148 9.59 -10.16 9.16
C TRP A 148 8.50 -9.56 10.05
N PRO A 149 7.27 -10.13 10.14
CA PRO A 149 6.20 -9.58 10.97
C PRO A 149 6.55 -9.39 12.45
N ILE A 150 7.49 -10.17 12.97
CA ILE A 150 7.92 -10.16 14.38
C ILE A 150 9.36 -9.68 14.54
N GLY A 151 10.27 -10.08 13.66
CA GLY A 151 11.69 -9.75 13.79
C GLY A 151 11.97 -8.26 13.69
N THR A 152 11.28 -7.51 12.83
CA THR A 152 11.39 -6.05 12.71
C THR A 152 10.82 -5.30 13.91
N LEU A 153 10.00 -5.95 14.72
CA LEU A 153 9.38 -5.39 15.93
C LEU A 153 10.10 -5.80 17.21
N GLY A 154 11.26 -6.47 17.08
CA GLY A 154 12.16 -6.79 18.18
C GLY A 154 11.95 -8.16 18.84
N TRP A 155 11.08 -9.03 18.26
CA TRP A 155 10.96 -10.40 18.79
C TRP A 155 12.35 -11.10 18.82
N PRO A 156 12.69 -11.90 19.85
CA PRO A 156 11.81 -12.46 20.89
C PRO A 156 11.55 -11.58 22.11
N GLU A 157 12.10 -10.37 22.15
CA GLU A 157 11.89 -9.46 23.27
C GLU A 157 10.45 -8.89 23.28
N PRO A 158 9.80 -8.74 24.46
CA PRO A 158 8.44 -8.21 24.55
C PRO A 158 8.41 -6.67 24.42
N THR A 159 8.83 -6.14 23.27
CA THR A 159 8.90 -4.71 23.00
C THR A 159 7.52 -4.04 22.94
N GLU A 160 7.46 -2.72 23.11
CA GLU A 160 6.22 -1.96 22.96
C GLU A 160 5.75 -1.94 21.50
N GLU A 161 6.68 -1.94 20.54
CA GLU A 161 6.40 -2.04 19.12
C GLU A 161 5.74 -3.37 18.77
N LEU A 162 6.25 -4.49 19.31
CA LEU A 162 5.66 -5.81 19.10
C LEU A 162 4.22 -5.87 19.65
N LYS A 163 4.00 -5.37 20.87
CA LYS A 163 2.66 -5.34 21.49
C LYS A 163 1.67 -4.49 20.71
N ARG A 164 2.12 -3.40 20.09
CA ARG A 164 1.28 -2.43 19.40
C ARG A 164 0.98 -2.82 17.95
N TYR A 165 1.95 -3.36 17.22
CA TYR A 165 1.88 -3.51 15.78
C TYR A 165 1.77 -4.97 15.30
N PHE A 166 1.88 -5.93 16.20
CA PHE A 166 1.62 -7.33 15.89
C PHE A 166 0.35 -7.82 16.61
N PRO A 167 -0.59 -8.47 15.90
CA PRO A 167 -0.68 -8.70 14.46
C PRO A 167 -0.86 -7.42 13.63
N THR A 168 -0.33 -7.42 12.41
CA THR A 168 -0.49 -6.32 11.46
C THR A 168 -1.92 -6.27 10.90
N SER A 169 -2.49 -5.08 10.72
CA SER A 169 -3.86 -4.93 10.23
C SER A 169 -3.99 -5.35 8.76
N VAL A 170 -3.10 -4.88 7.89
CA VAL A 170 -3.15 -5.15 6.44
C VAL A 170 -1.76 -5.41 5.89
N LEU A 171 -1.60 -6.52 5.18
CA LEU A 171 -0.43 -6.79 4.35
C LEU A 171 -0.75 -6.46 2.90
N VAL A 172 0.06 -5.60 2.28
CA VAL A 172 -0.05 -5.26 0.85
C VAL A 172 1.03 -5.99 0.07
N THR A 173 0.65 -6.79 -0.93
CA THR A 173 1.60 -7.59 -1.70
C THR A 173 1.07 -7.94 -3.10
N GLY A 174 1.96 -8.46 -3.95
CA GLY A 174 1.60 -9.02 -5.26
C GLY A 174 1.10 -10.47 -5.17
N GLN A 175 0.24 -10.84 -6.10
CA GLN A 175 -0.29 -12.21 -6.19
C GLN A 175 0.82 -13.25 -6.48
N ASP A 176 1.90 -12.85 -7.15
CA ASP A 176 3.01 -13.71 -7.55
C ASP A 176 3.87 -14.20 -6.37
N ILE A 177 3.87 -13.49 -5.25
CA ILE A 177 4.59 -13.91 -4.03
C ILE A 177 3.66 -14.35 -2.89
N LEU A 178 2.38 -14.59 -3.19
CA LEU A 178 1.38 -15.03 -2.21
C LEU A 178 1.82 -16.33 -1.50
N PHE A 179 2.32 -17.30 -2.25
CA PHE A 179 2.81 -18.55 -1.70
C PHE A 179 4.21 -18.41 -1.07
N PHE A 180 5.13 -17.75 -1.78
CA PHE A 180 6.52 -17.66 -1.34
C PHE A 180 6.71 -16.79 -0.08
N TRP A 181 5.92 -15.76 0.07
CA TRP A 181 6.06 -14.80 1.17
C TRP A 181 4.90 -14.90 2.17
N VAL A 182 3.67 -14.73 1.71
CA VAL A 182 2.50 -14.67 2.61
C VAL A 182 2.29 -15.98 3.33
N ALA A 183 2.27 -17.13 2.61
CA ALA A 183 2.08 -18.43 3.21
C ALA A 183 3.20 -18.77 4.20
N ARG A 184 4.45 -18.42 3.90
CA ARG A 184 5.58 -18.65 4.80
C ARG A 184 5.52 -17.80 6.06
N MET A 185 5.16 -16.51 5.96
CA MET A 185 4.89 -15.70 7.14
C MET A 185 3.79 -16.32 8.02
N MET A 186 2.67 -16.72 7.41
CA MET A 186 1.58 -17.37 8.14
C MET A 186 2.03 -18.63 8.87
N MET A 187 2.69 -19.55 8.16
CA MET A 187 3.16 -20.82 8.74
C MET A 187 4.16 -20.59 9.87
N MET A 188 5.13 -19.73 9.66
CA MET A 188 6.18 -19.46 10.64
C MET A 188 5.64 -18.76 11.88
N GLN A 189 4.77 -17.76 11.73
CA GLN A 189 4.19 -17.08 12.89
C GLN A 189 3.29 -18.02 13.71
N LEU A 190 2.46 -18.84 13.06
CA LEU A 190 1.66 -19.83 13.75
C LEU A 190 2.51 -20.86 14.51
N ALA A 191 3.67 -21.25 13.94
CA ALA A 191 4.57 -22.20 14.58
C ALA A 191 5.39 -21.57 15.74
N VAL A 192 5.82 -20.32 15.61
CA VAL A 192 6.75 -19.66 16.54
C VAL A 192 6.03 -18.88 17.63
N VAL A 193 4.98 -18.14 17.27
CA VAL A 193 4.24 -17.23 18.17
C VAL A 193 2.87 -17.77 18.52
N GLY A 194 2.29 -18.63 17.68
CA GLY A 194 0.95 -19.20 17.90
C GLY A 194 -0.19 -18.28 17.47
N ASP A 195 0.10 -17.23 16.73
CA ASP A 195 -0.91 -16.25 16.27
C ASP A 195 -0.72 -15.91 14.78
N VAL A 196 -1.77 -15.36 14.17
CA VAL A 196 -1.73 -14.92 12.76
C VAL A 196 -0.98 -13.59 12.64
N PRO A 197 -0.11 -13.42 11.61
CA PRO A 197 0.68 -12.21 11.51
C PRO A 197 -0.09 -10.99 11.00
N PHE A 198 -1.22 -11.16 10.32
CA PHE A 198 -2.04 -10.09 9.74
C PHE A 198 -3.49 -10.54 9.53
N HIS A 199 -4.41 -9.58 9.60
CA HIS A 199 -5.85 -9.85 9.44
C HIS A 199 -6.31 -9.82 7.99
N THR A 200 -5.72 -8.96 7.18
CA THR A 200 -6.11 -8.75 5.79
C THR A 200 -4.89 -8.80 4.88
N VAL A 201 -5.03 -9.46 3.73
CA VAL A 201 -4.04 -9.45 2.65
C VAL A 201 -4.63 -8.74 1.44
N TYR A 202 -4.09 -7.56 1.12
CA TYR A 202 -4.44 -6.83 -0.08
C TYR A 202 -3.51 -7.22 -1.24
N LEU A 203 -4.09 -7.79 -2.30
CA LEU A 203 -3.34 -8.19 -3.49
C LEU A 203 -3.44 -7.10 -4.56
N HIS A 204 -2.37 -6.35 -4.73
CA HIS A 204 -2.29 -5.32 -5.78
C HIS A 204 -2.07 -5.91 -7.17
N GLY A 205 -2.47 -5.16 -8.21
CA GLY A 205 -2.18 -5.51 -9.59
C GLY A 205 -0.69 -5.38 -9.91
N LEU A 206 -0.20 -6.26 -10.79
CA LEU A 206 1.19 -6.16 -11.28
C LEU A 206 1.31 -5.06 -12.33
N VAL A 207 2.31 -4.19 -12.15
CA VAL A 207 2.61 -3.12 -13.11
C VAL A 207 3.23 -3.71 -14.37
N ARG A 208 2.67 -3.35 -15.52
CA ARG A 208 3.14 -3.74 -16.85
C ARG A 208 3.30 -2.51 -17.73
N ASP A 209 4.01 -2.66 -18.84
CA ASP A 209 4.13 -1.57 -19.82
C ASP A 209 2.76 -1.23 -20.46
N ALA A 210 2.71 -0.15 -21.24
CA ALA A 210 1.49 0.31 -21.90
C ALA A 210 0.84 -0.76 -22.83
N LYS A 211 1.65 -1.72 -23.32
CA LYS A 211 1.19 -2.85 -24.14
C LYS A 211 0.76 -4.06 -23.31
N GLY A 212 0.88 -3.98 -21.99
CA GLY A 212 0.56 -5.06 -21.05
C GLY A 212 1.61 -6.16 -20.93
N LYS A 213 2.84 -5.94 -21.42
CA LYS A 213 3.95 -6.88 -21.26
C LYS A 213 4.62 -6.70 -19.89
N LYS A 214 5.15 -7.79 -19.34
CA LYS A 214 5.97 -7.74 -18.13
C LYS A 214 7.20 -6.89 -18.38
N MET A 215 7.48 -5.95 -17.49
CA MET A 215 8.69 -5.13 -17.55
C MET A 215 9.90 -5.95 -17.12
N SER A 216 10.99 -5.86 -17.90
CA SER A 216 12.29 -6.45 -17.54
C SER A 216 13.42 -5.63 -18.14
N LYS A 217 14.56 -5.61 -17.45
CA LYS A 217 15.79 -4.94 -17.95
C LYS A 217 16.22 -5.51 -19.29
N SER A 218 16.10 -6.82 -19.49
CA SER A 218 16.45 -7.50 -20.74
C SER A 218 15.60 -7.12 -21.95
N LEU A 219 14.33 -6.70 -21.71
CA LEU A 219 13.44 -6.22 -22.76
C LEU A 219 13.53 -4.71 -23.01
N GLY A 220 14.27 -3.98 -22.16
CA GLY A 220 14.41 -2.53 -22.26
C GLY A 220 13.10 -1.74 -22.09
N ASN A 221 12.06 -2.34 -21.48
CA ASN A 221 10.75 -1.75 -21.28
C ASN A 221 10.48 -1.39 -19.80
N VAL A 222 11.53 -1.33 -18.99
CA VAL A 222 11.43 -0.86 -17.59
C VAL A 222 11.25 0.64 -17.59
N ILE A 223 10.25 1.12 -16.88
CA ILE A 223 10.01 2.53 -16.63
C ILE A 223 10.53 2.82 -15.23
N ASP A 224 11.50 3.74 -15.13
CA ASP A 224 12.00 4.20 -13.85
C ASP A 224 10.98 5.16 -13.21
N PRO A 225 10.48 4.87 -12.00
CA PRO A 225 9.57 5.78 -11.30
C PRO A 225 10.16 7.18 -11.07
N LEU A 226 11.48 7.29 -10.91
CA LEU A 226 12.15 8.58 -10.69
C LEU A 226 12.06 9.46 -11.92
N GLU A 227 12.26 8.93 -13.13
CA GLU A 227 12.08 9.68 -14.38
C GLU A 227 10.64 10.20 -14.52
N ILE A 228 9.64 9.37 -14.14
CA ILE A 228 8.24 9.81 -14.15
C ILE A 228 7.99 10.91 -13.11
N ILE A 229 8.59 10.81 -11.93
CA ILE A 229 8.47 11.83 -10.88
C ILE A 229 9.10 13.15 -11.32
N ASP A 230 10.25 13.10 -11.95
CA ASP A 230 10.94 14.29 -12.46
C ASP A 230 10.13 15.00 -13.57
N GLU A 231 9.45 14.25 -14.44
CA GLU A 231 8.68 14.82 -15.54
C GLU A 231 7.26 15.26 -15.14
N TYR A 232 6.56 14.46 -14.34
CA TYR A 232 5.13 14.67 -14.05
C TYR A 232 4.82 15.01 -12.59
N GLY A 233 5.76 14.81 -11.69
CA GLY A 233 5.57 14.96 -10.25
C GLY A 233 5.10 13.68 -9.55
N ALA A 234 5.50 13.54 -8.28
CA ALA A 234 5.16 12.37 -7.47
C ALA A 234 3.64 12.20 -7.26
N ASP A 235 2.91 13.29 -7.08
CA ASP A 235 1.45 13.26 -6.90
C ASP A 235 0.71 12.70 -8.12
N ALA A 236 1.16 13.04 -9.33
CA ALA A 236 0.56 12.51 -10.56
C ALA A 236 0.77 11.00 -10.68
N LEU A 237 1.96 10.48 -10.37
CA LEU A 237 2.25 9.06 -10.36
C LEU A 237 1.44 8.32 -9.28
N ARG A 238 1.39 8.85 -8.05
CA ARG A 238 0.62 8.27 -6.94
C ARG A 238 -0.85 8.18 -7.27
N PHE A 239 -1.44 9.28 -7.76
CA PHE A 239 -2.85 9.30 -8.14
C PHE A 239 -3.15 8.35 -9.30
N ALA A 240 -2.26 8.28 -10.32
CA ALA A 240 -2.38 7.33 -11.42
C ALA A 240 -2.39 5.88 -10.93
N ASN A 241 -1.48 5.53 -10.02
CA ASN A 241 -1.43 4.18 -9.45
C ASN A 241 -2.72 3.85 -8.69
N ALA A 242 -3.22 4.76 -7.86
CA ALA A 242 -4.48 4.55 -7.14
C ALA A 242 -5.68 4.41 -8.10
N ALA A 243 -5.79 5.30 -9.09
CA ALA A 243 -6.89 5.28 -10.06
C ALA A 243 -6.88 4.04 -10.98
N MET A 244 -5.74 3.37 -11.11
CA MET A 244 -5.59 2.13 -11.88
C MET A 244 -5.58 0.87 -11.01
N ALA A 245 -5.64 0.99 -9.69
CA ALA A 245 -5.55 -0.10 -8.72
C ALA A 245 -6.87 -0.90 -8.66
N SER A 246 -7.23 -1.60 -9.74
CA SER A 246 -8.35 -2.53 -9.71
C SER A 246 -7.97 -3.83 -9.00
N LEU A 247 -8.88 -4.40 -8.20
CA LEU A 247 -8.66 -5.64 -7.48
C LEU A 247 -8.34 -6.80 -8.45
N GLY A 248 -7.15 -7.40 -8.29
CA GLY A 248 -6.71 -8.57 -9.07
C GLY A 248 -6.39 -8.28 -10.53
N GLY A 249 -6.31 -7.03 -10.95
CA GLY A 249 -6.05 -6.61 -12.32
C GLY A 249 -4.56 -6.47 -12.66
N VAL A 250 -4.31 -6.14 -13.92
CA VAL A 250 -2.99 -5.71 -14.42
C VAL A 250 -2.99 -4.20 -14.54
N LEU A 251 -2.02 -3.54 -13.93
CA LEU A 251 -1.83 -2.10 -14.02
C LEU A 251 -0.96 -1.81 -15.25
N LYS A 252 -1.59 -1.28 -16.32
CA LYS A 252 -0.85 -0.81 -17.50
C LYS A 252 -0.42 0.63 -17.26
N LEU A 253 0.88 0.84 -17.06
CA LEU A 253 1.40 2.18 -16.85
C LEU A 253 1.37 2.95 -18.17
N ASP A 254 0.59 4.04 -18.18
CA ASP A 254 0.39 4.93 -19.32
C ASP A 254 0.78 6.36 -18.95
N THR A 255 1.82 6.88 -19.58
CA THR A 255 2.35 8.23 -19.33
C THR A 255 1.35 9.33 -19.68
N GLN A 256 0.46 9.10 -20.66
CA GLN A 256 -0.59 10.08 -21.00
C GLN A 256 -1.60 10.25 -19.86
N ARG A 257 -1.96 9.16 -19.19
CA ARG A 257 -2.81 9.21 -18.00
C ARG A 257 -2.12 9.97 -16.86
N ILE A 258 -0.83 9.70 -16.64
CA ILE A 258 -0.05 10.40 -15.61
C ILE A 258 -0.01 11.90 -15.90
N ALA A 259 0.24 12.29 -17.15
CA ALA A 259 0.17 13.69 -17.60
C ALA A 259 -1.22 14.31 -17.33
N GLY A 260 -2.30 13.56 -17.54
CA GLY A 260 -3.66 13.98 -17.20
C GLY A 260 -3.82 14.29 -15.70
N TYR A 261 -3.25 13.47 -14.83
CA TYR A 261 -3.32 13.70 -13.38
C TYR A 261 -2.38 14.83 -12.91
N ARG A 262 -1.26 15.09 -13.60
CA ARG A 262 -0.51 16.33 -13.39
C ARG A 262 -1.38 17.56 -13.69
N ASN A 263 -2.13 17.55 -14.79
CA ASN A 263 -3.04 18.63 -15.15
C ASN A 263 -4.18 18.77 -14.12
N PHE A 264 -4.62 17.68 -13.50
CA PHE A 264 -5.56 17.71 -12.40
C PHE A 264 -5.01 18.47 -11.19
N GLY A 265 -3.78 18.17 -10.77
CA GLY A 265 -3.10 18.95 -9.73
C GLY A 265 -2.99 20.45 -10.08
N THR A 266 -2.60 20.76 -11.31
CA THR A 266 -2.54 22.14 -11.80
C THR A 266 -3.91 22.83 -11.75
N LYS A 267 -4.99 22.11 -12.03
CA LYS A 267 -6.35 22.67 -11.97
C LYS A 267 -6.76 23.00 -10.52
N LEU A 268 -6.44 22.12 -9.57
CA LEU A 268 -6.67 22.41 -8.14
C LEU A 268 -5.85 23.62 -7.69
N TRP A 269 -4.60 23.70 -8.08
CA TRP A 269 -3.74 24.86 -7.81
C TRP A 269 -4.37 26.15 -8.31
N ASN A 270 -4.84 26.17 -9.57
CA ASN A 270 -5.47 27.34 -10.16
C ASN A 270 -6.80 27.70 -9.46
N ALA A 271 -7.57 26.72 -8.97
CA ALA A 271 -8.79 27.00 -8.19
C ALA A 271 -8.45 27.66 -6.85
N CYS A 272 -7.41 27.21 -6.15
CA CYS A 272 -6.95 27.84 -4.91
C CYS A 272 -6.39 29.26 -5.16
N ARG A 273 -5.64 29.46 -6.24
CA ARG A 273 -5.15 30.79 -6.64
C ARG A 273 -6.30 31.74 -7.01
N PHE A 274 -7.32 31.24 -7.73
CA PHE A 274 -8.52 32.01 -8.00
C PHE A 274 -9.24 32.41 -6.70
N ALA A 275 -9.36 31.50 -5.75
CA ALA A 275 -9.93 31.76 -4.43
C ALA A 275 -9.16 32.87 -3.68
N GLU A 276 -7.83 32.80 -3.70
CA GLU A 276 -6.95 33.83 -3.13
C GLU A 276 -7.22 35.21 -3.73
N MET A 277 -7.26 35.33 -5.07
CA MET A 277 -7.52 36.58 -5.77
C MET A 277 -8.89 37.19 -5.47
N ASN A 278 -9.82 36.41 -4.96
CA ASN A 278 -11.18 36.83 -4.59
C ASN A 278 -11.39 36.96 -3.07
N GLY A 279 -10.31 36.95 -2.27
CA GLY A 279 -10.36 37.14 -0.83
C GLY A 279 -11.05 35.99 -0.09
N VAL A 280 -11.05 34.79 -0.65
CA VAL A 280 -11.71 33.61 -0.07
C VAL A 280 -11.02 33.18 1.23
N TRP A 281 -9.71 33.36 1.30
CA TRP A 281 -8.90 32.96 2.45
C TRP A 281 -8.82 34.03 3.55
N ASP A 282 -9.39 35.23 3.32
CA ASP A 282 -9.33 36.34 4.27
C ASP A 282 -10.09 35.99 5.56
N GLY A 283 -9.34 35.82 6.65
CA GLY A 283 -9.92 35.46 7.95
C GLY A 283 -10.42 33.99 8.02
N HIS A 284 -10.18 33.17 6.99
CA HIS A 284 -10.58 31.77 7.00
C HIS A 284 -9.76 30.95 8.03
N ALA A 285 -10.47 30.14 8.81
CA ALA A 285 -9.90 29.10 9.66
C ALA A 285 -10.65 27.79 9.38
N THR A 286 -9.90 26.68 9.50
CA THR A 286 -10.49 25.33 9.37
C THR A 286 -11.60 25.13 10.41
N GLY A 287 -12.77 24.66 9.96
CA GLY A 287 -13.94 24.53 10.82
C GLY A 287 -15.09 23.73 10.21
N PRO A 288 -16.25 23.72 10.86
CA PRO A 288 -17.44 23.06 10.37
C PRO A 288 -17.97 23.70 9.08
N ALA A 289 -18.87 22.99 8.39
CA ALA A 289 -19.53 23.52 7.20
C ALA A 289 -20.23 24.87 7.51
N PRO A 290 -20.04 25.90 6.68
CA PRO A 290 -20.58 27.22 6.91
C PRO A 290 -22.13 27.24 6.78
N SER A 291 -22.74 28.27 7.35
CA SER A 291 -24.16 28.59 7.11
C SER A 291 -24.36 28.89 5.61
N ARG A 292 -25.48 28.44 5.04
CA ARG A 292 -25.72 28.49 3.60
C ARG A 292 -27.21 28.82 3.27
N LYS A 293 -27.41 29.75 2.36
CA LYS A 293 -28.73 30.13 1.84
C LYS A 293 -28.77 29.96 0.33
N ALA A 294 -27.73 30.38 -0.36
CA ALA A 294 -27.65 30.29 -1.81
C ALA A 294 -27.66 28.82 -2.28
N THR A 295 -28.47 28.53 -3.31
CA THR A 295 -28.66 27.15 -3.81
C THR A 295 -27.34 26.50 -4.25
N ALA A 296 -26.49 27.26 -4.96
CA ALA A 296 -25.16 26.74 -5.37
C ALA A 296 -24.28 26.36 -4.17
N ASN A 297 -24.33 27.15 -3.07
CA ASN A 297 -23.56 26.85 -1.86
C ASN A 297 -24.11 25.62 -1.13
N LYS A 298 -25.44 25.48 -1.04
CA LYS A 298 -26.08 24.27 -0.49
C LYS A 298 -25.72 23.03 -1.29
N TRP A 299 -25.78 23.14 -2.62
CA TRP A 299 -25.44 22.06 -3.53
C TRP A 299 -24.02 21.56 -3.34
N ILE A 300 -23.01 22.43 -3.41
CA ILE A 300 -21.62 21.99 -3.35
C ILE A 300 -21.24 21.42 -1.98
N ILE A 301 -21.81 21.93 -0.88
CA ILE A 301 -21.64 21.35 0.46
C ILE A 301 -22.26 19.95 0.52
N GLY A 302 -23.45 19.75 -0.05
CA GLY A 302 -24.09 18.44 -0.16
C GLY A 302 -23.27 17.47 -0.99
N GLU A 303 -22.72 17.92 -2.12
CA GLU A 303 -21.84 17.12 -2.98
C GLU A 303 -20.54 16.72 -2.29
N THR A 304 -19.99 17.60 -1.44
CA THR A 304 -18.82 17.27 -0.60
C THR A 304 -19.14 16.14 0.38
N ALA A 305 -20.29 16.22 1.05
CA ALA A 305 -20.71 15.18 1.99
C ALA A 305 -21.00 13.84 1.28
N ARG A 306 -21.58 13.87 0.09
CA ARG A 306 -21.82 12.67 -0.74
C ARG A 306 -20.51 12.03 -1.18
N THR A 307 -19.59 12.85 -1.68
CA THR A 307 -18.27 12.38 -2.12
C THR A 307 -17.49 11.75 -0.97
N LEU A 308 -17.51 12.34 0.23
CA LEU A 308 -16.91 11.74 1.41
C LEU A 308 -17.50 10.36 1.72
N ALA A 309 -18.83 10.22 1.68
CA ALA A 309 -19.46 8.92 1.93
C ALA A 309 -19.07 7.87 0.88
N GLU A 310 -18.98 8.24 -0.39
CA GLU A 310 -18.53 7.37 -1.48
C GLU A 310 -17.06 6.97 -1.33
N VAL A 311 -16.20 7.93 -0.99
CA VAL A 311 -14.78 7.68 -0.75
C VAL A 311 -14.59 6.76 0.45
N ASN A 312 -15.31 6.98 1.56
CA ASN A 312 -15.21 6.11 2.75
C ASN A 312 -15.62 4.67 2.42
N ALA A 313 -16.74 4.47 1.76
CA ALA A 313 -17.19 3.14 1.36
C ALA A 313 -16.18 2.45 0.43
N ALA A 314 -15.60 3.19 -0.51
CA ALA A 314 -14.59 2.66 -1.41
C ALA A 314 -13.30 2.29 -0.67
N LEU A 315 -12.85 3.10 0.29
CA LEU A 315 -11.65 2.81 1.10
C LEU A 315 -11.86 1.62 2.03
N GLU A 316 -13.04 1.47 2.64
CA GLU A 316 -13.40 0.30 3.46
C GLU A 316 -13.35 -1.00 2.65
N ASP A 317 -13.74 -0.95 1.37
CA ASP A 317 -13.69 -2.09 0.44
C ASP A 317 -12.33 -2.23 -0.28
N PHE A 318 -11.31 -1.46 0.07
CA PHE A 318 -10.01 -1.40 -0.61
C PHE A 318 -10.11 -1.08 -2.11
N ARG A 319 -11.16 -0.35 -2.53
CA ARG A 319 -11.39 0.11 -3.90
C ARG A 319 -10.76 1.50 -4.10
N PHE A 320 -9.42 1.55 -4.10
CA PHE A 320 -8.69 2.81 -4.30
C PHE A 320 -8.98 3.46 -5.65
N ASP A 321 -9.25 2.66 -6.67
CA ASP A 321 -9.69 3.11 -7.99
C ASP A 321 -11.01 3.88 -7.93
N THR A 322 -11.99 3.35 -7.22
CA THR A 322 -13.29 3.99 -7.03
C THR A 322 -13.18 5.27 -6.20
N ALA A 323 -12.38 5.26 -5.13
CA ALA A 323 -12.12 6.44 -4.32
C ALA A 323 -11.44 7.57 -5.13
N ALA A 324 -10.42 7.23 -5.91
CA ALA A 324 -9.73 8.18 -6.78
C ALA A 324 -10.67 8.76 -7.85
N ASP A 325 -11.51 7.93 -8.49
CA ASP A 325 -12.50 8.37 -9.49
C ASP A 325 -13.54 9.33 -8.89
N ALA A 326 -14.07 9.01 -7.70
CA ALA A 326 -15.00 9.87 -6.99
C ALA A 326 -14.38 11.25 -6.68
N LEU A 327 -13.14 11.26 -6.18
CA LEU A 327 -12.39 12.49 -5.90
C LEU A 327 -12.11 13.30 -7.18
N TYR A 328 -11.70 12.64 -8.24
CA TYR A 328 -11.45 13.28 -9.53
C TYR A 328 -12.73 13.95 -10.07
N LYS A 329 -13.84 13.22 -10.11
CA LYS A 329 -15.13 13.74 -10.58
C LYS A 329 -15.64 14.90 -9.73
N PHE A 330 -15.46 14.82 -8.43
CA PHE A 330 -15.85 15.87 -7.51
C PHE A 330 -14.99 17.13 -7.69
N VAL A 331 -13.69 17.02 -7.53
CA VAL A 331 -12.81 18.19 -7.52
C VAL A 331 -12.69 18.80 -8.92
N TRP A 332 -12.45 17.99 -9.96
CA TRP A 332 -12.38 18.52 -11.32
C TRP A 332 -13.74 18.99 -11.81
N GLY A 333 -14.73 18.11 -11.80
CA GLY A 333 -16.02 18.35 -12.43
C GLY A 333 -16.89 19.31 -11.63
N LYS A 334 -17.14 19.00 -10.35
CA LYS A 334 -18.10 19.76 -9.56
C LYS A 334 -17.51 21.04 -8.95
N VAL A 335 -16.31 20.95 -8.36
CA VAL A 335 -15.69 22.13 -7.74
C VAL A 335 -15.12 23.06 -8.80
N CYS A 336 -14.17 22.59 -9.63
CA CYS A 336 -13.45 23.46 -10.54
C CYS A 336 -14.25 23.89 -11.77
N ASP A 337 -14.99 22.96 -12.42
CA ASP A 337 -15.72 23.28 -13.65
C ASP A 337 -17.03 24.02 -13.40
N TRP A 338 -17.72 23.71 -12.28
CA TRP A 338 -19.02 24.28 -12.01
C TRP A 338 -19.00 25.27 -10.84
N TYR A 339 -18.63 24.85 -9.63
CA TYR A 339 -18.80 25.71 -8.47
C TYR A 339 -17.95 27.00 -8.54
N VAL A 340 -16.72 26.90 -9.00
CA VAL A 340 -15.85 28.09 -9.24
C VAL A 340 -16.54 29.06 -10.19
N GLU A 341 -17.16 28.57 -11.28
CA GLU A 341 -17.88 29.43 -12.24
C GLU A 341 -19.16 30.01 -11.65
N PHE A 342 -19.89 29.27 -10.86
CA PHE A 342 -21.08 29.76 -10.16
C PHE A 342 -20.75 30.83 -9.10
N ALA A 343 -19.63 30.67 -8.41
CA ALA A 343 -19.21 31.61 -7.39
C ALA A 343 -18.82 32.98 -7.94
N LYS A 344 -18.34 33.07 -9.19
CA LYS A 344 -17.90 34.35 -9.79
C LYS A 344 -18.94 35.48 -9.66
N PRO A 345 -20.20 35.33 -10.12
CA PRO A 345 -21.21 36.37 -9.96
C PRO A 345 -21.71 36.47 -8.52
N LEU A 346 -21.61 35.43 -7.70
CA LEU A 346 -22.05 35.45 -6.31
C LEU A 346 -21.11 36.27 -5.41
N PHE A 347 -19.85 36.43 -5.78
CA PHE A 347 -18.90 37.27 -5.03
C PHE A 347 -19.23 38.77 -5.04
N ASP A 348 -20.02 39.22 -6.02
CA ASP A 348 -20.44 40.60 -6.15
C ASP A 348 -21.87 40.82 -5.63
N GLY A 349 -22.54 39.76 -5.15
CA GLY A 349 -23.92 39.76 -4.72
C GLY A 349 -24.11 39.79 -3.19
N PRO A 350 -25.37 39.70 -2.73
CA PRO A 350 -25.69 39.68 -1.30
C PRO A 350 -25.15 38.46 -0.55
N ASP A 351 -24.88 37.38 -1.27
CA ASP A 351 -24.37 36.11 -0.70
C ASP A 351 -22.82 36.01 -0.77
N ALA A 352 -22.12 37.11 -1.02
CA ALA A 352 -20.69 37.14 -1.24
C ALA A 352 -19.88 36.58 -0.07
N ALA A 353 -20.20 36.95 1.16
CA ALA A 353 -19.52 36.46 2.36
C ALA A 353 -19.77 34.96 2.58
N GLU A 354 -21.00 34.49 2.40
CA GLU A 354 -21.36 33.07 2.46
C GLU A 354 -20.61 32.26 1.40
N THR A 355 -20.56 32.79 0.16
CA THR A 355 -19.90 32.09 -0.97
C THR A 355 -18.40 31.97 -0.76
N ARG A 356 -17.73 33.03 -0.21
CA ARG A 356 -16.31 32.95 0.16
C ARG A 356 -16.07 31.88 1.23
N ALA A 357 -16.85 31.90 2.30
CA ALA A 357 -16.74 30.90 3.36
C ALA A 357 -16.99 29.46 2.85
N THR A 358 -17.98 29.30 1.97
CA THR A 358 -18.28 27.99 1.36
C THR A 358 -17.15 27.53 0.46
N MET A 359 -16.59 28.40 -0.39
CA MET A 359 -15.48 28.05 -1.27
C MET A 359 -14.23 27.66 -0.48
N ALA A 360 -13.89 28.41 0.57
CA ALA A 360 -12.78 28.09 1.45
C ALA A 360 -12.95 26.72 2.07
N TRP A 361 -14.13 26.46 2.64
CA TRP A 361 -14.42 25.16 3.25
C TRP A 361 -14.39 24.00 2.25
N VAL A 362 -14.97 24.15 1.07
CA VAL A 362 -14.98 23.12 0.02
C VAL A 362 -13.58 22.80 -0.47
N LEU A 363 -12.74 23.82 -0.65
CA LEU A 363 -11.34 23.62 -1.03
C LEU A 363 -10.54 22.95 0.10
N ASP A 364 -10.79 23.30 1.37
CA ASP A 364 -10.21 22.59 2.52
C ASP A 364 -10.58 21.11 2.50
N GLN A 365 -11.88 20.79 2.35
CA GLN A 365 -12.31 19.39 2.27
C GLN A 365 -11.71 18.68 1.06
N SER A 366 -11.59 19.34 -0.07
CA SER A 366 -10.93 18.79 -1.27
C SER A 366 -9.48 18.44 -1.00
N MET A 367 -8.72 19.31 -0.31
CA MET A 367 -7.34 19.04 0.07
C MET A 367 -7.22 17.89 1.06
N ILE A 368 -8.07 17.85 2.09
CA ILE A 368 -8.08 16.77 3.08
C ILE A 368 -8.35 15.41 2.41
N LEU A 369 -9.38 15.34 1.57
CA LEU A 369 -9.78 14.09 0.92
C LEU A 369 -8.78 13.62 -0.14
N LEU A 370 -8.10 14.54 -0.82
CA LEU A 370 -7.05 14.22 -1.80
C LEU A 370 -5.71 13.88 -1.15
N HIS A 371 -5.45 14.31 0.08
CA HIS A 371 -4.13 14.19 0.70
C HIS A 371 -3.56 12.76 0.72
N PRO A 372 -4.31 11.69 1.00
CA PRO A 372 -3.79 10.33 0.91
C PRO A 372 -3.27 9.95 -0.48
N PHE A 373 -3.80 10.55 -1.54
CA PHE A 373 -3.46 10.28 -2.94
C PHE A 373 -2.40 11.23 -3.48
N MET A 374 -2.50 12.52 -3.16
CA MET A 374 -1.67 13.61 -3.67
C MET A 374 -1.11 14.47 -2.51
N PRO A 375 -0.23 13.90 -1.66
CA PRO A 375 0.17 14.56 -0.41
C PRO A 375 0.97 15.84 -0.62
N PHE A 376 1.79 15.96 -1.67
CA PHE A 376 2.70 17.08 -1.81
C PHE A 376 1.97 18.38 -2.22
N ILE A 377 1.16 18.34 -3.28
CA ILE A 377 0.44 19.52 -3.73
C ILE A 377 -0.62 19.95 -2.70
N THR A 378 -1.28 18.99 -2.04
CA THR A 378 -2.30 19.32 -1.04
C THR A 378 -1.70 19.92 0.22
N GLU A 379 -0.55 19.43 0.68
CA GLU A 379 0.18 20.03 1.83
C GLU A 379 0.67 21.44 1.50
N GLU A 380 1.25 21.64 0.32
CA GLU A 380 1.71 22.97 -0.14
C GLU A 380 0.56 23.97 -0.21
N LEU A 381 -0.56 23.58 -0.84
CA LEU A 381 -1.75 24.43 -0.90
C LEU A 381 -2.34 24.71 0.48
N TRP A 382 -2.36 23.70 1.36
CA TRP A 382 -2.82 23.87 2.74
C TRP A 382 -1.99 24.89 3.50
N GLY A 383 -0.67 24.82 3.41
CA GLY A 383 0.24 25.74 4.08
C GLY A 383 0.23 27.17 3.53
N THR A 384 -0.12 27.33 2.24
CA THR A 384 -0.15 28.65 1.57
C THR A 384 -1.52 29.32 1.59
N THR A 385 -2.59 28.59 1.94
CA THR A 385 -3.98 29.10 1.97
C THR A 385 -4.52 29.18 3.39
N GLY A 386 -4.90 30.36 3.86
CA GLY A 386 -5.48 30.55 5.20
C GLY A 386 -4.48 30.37 6.37
N LYS A 387 -4.99 30.50 7.59
CA LYS A 387 -4.21 30.25 8.81
C LYS A 387 -4.40 28.80 9.24
N ARG A 388 -3.30 28.07 9.40
CA ARG A 388 -3.29 26.65 9.77
C ARG A 388 -2.60 26.45 11.12
N GLU A 389 -3.23 25.69 12.00
CA GLU A 389 -2.65 25.34 13.30
C GLU A 389 -1.70 24.14 13.20
N LYS A 390 -1.93 23.26 12.22
CA LYS A 390 -1.17 22.02 11.99
C LYS A 390 -1.02 21.72 10.50
N LEU A 391 -0.04 20.89 10.19
CA LEU A 391 0.13 20.35 8.83
C LEU A 391 -1.11 19.54 8.42
N LEU A 392 -1.37 19.46 7.13
CA LEU A 392 -2.50 18.70 6.59
C LEU A 392 -2.43 17.21 6.97
N VAL A 393 -1.24 16.64 6.94
CA VAL A 393 -0.98 15.24 7.34
C VAL A 393 -1.42 14.91 8.78
N HIS A 394 -1.50 15.91 9.65
CA HIS A 394 -1.98 15.77 11.03
C HIS A 394 -3.45 16.19 11.22
N THR A 395 -4.14 16.51 10.13
CA THR A 395 -5.54 16.90 10.17
C THR A 395 -6.43 15.66 10.23
N ASP A 396 -7.49 15.74 11.04
CA ASP A 396 -8.41 14.63 11.21
C ASP A 396 -9.22 14.40 9.92
N TRP A 397 -9.48 13.12 9.62
CA TRP A 397 -10.37 12.76 8.53
C TRP A 397 -11.79 13.26 8.83
N PRO A 398 -12.48 13.90 7.86
CA PRO A 398 -13.72 14.59 8.15
C PRO A 398 -14.87 13.61 8.42
N THR A 399 -15.78 14.06 9.28
CA THR A 399 -17.07 13.39 9.48
C THR A 399 -18.17 14.41 9.11
N LEU A 400 -18.86 14.15 8.01
CA LEU A 400 -19.90 15.02 7.50
C LEU A 400 -21.27 14.34 7.61
N PRO A 401 -22.24 14.94 8.34
CA PRO A 401 -23.55 14.34 8.48
C PRO A 401 -24.36 14.41 7.17
N ALA A 402 -25.15 13.38 6.89
CA ALA A 402 -26.04 13.32 5.72
C ALA A 402 -27.02 14.49 5.64
N ALA A 403 -27.33 15.15 6.76
CA ALA A 403 -28.16 16.36 6.81
C ALA A 403 -27.56 17.56 6.07
N LEU A 404 -26.29 17.51 5.66
CA LEU A 404 -25.68 18.51 4.78
C LEU A 404 -26.20 18.40 3.33
N ILE A 405 -26.77 17.28 2.93
CA ILE A 405 -27.31 17.05 1.59
C ILE A 405 -28.70 17.68 1.48
N ASP A 406 -28.80 18.79 0.75
CA ASP A 406 -30.05 19.46 0.42
C ASP A 406 -30.57 18.93 -0.92
N ARG A 407 -31.57 18.06 -0.87
CA ARG A 407 -32.13 17.39 -2.06
C ARG A 407 -32.77 18.35 -3.06
N ASP A 408 -33.31 19.45 -2.59
CA ASP A 408 -33.95 20.45 -3.46
C ASP A 408 -32.85 21.24 -4.20
N ALA A 409 -31.80 21.64 -3.49
CA ALA A 409 -30.66 22.29 -4.10
C ALA A 409 -29.95 21.35 -5.11
N GLU A 410 -29.85 20.05 -4.81
CA GLU A 410 -29.30 19.05 -5.72
C GLU A 410 -30.10 18.96 -7.03
N ARG A 411 -31.42 18.83 -6.95
CA ARG A 411 -32.28 18.76 -8.12
C ARG A 411 -32.20 20.06 -8.95
N GLU A 412 -32.24 21.19 -8.28
CA GLU A 412 -32.18 22.50 -8.94
C GLU A 412 -30.84 22.68 -9.68
N MET A 413 -29.72 22.42 -9.02
CA MET A 413 -28.41 22.60 -9.66
C MET A 413 -28.11 21.54 -10.72
N THR A 414 -28.69 20.34 -10.61
CA THR A 414 -28.66 19.33 -11.67
C THR A 414 -29.38 19.85 -12.91
N PHE A 415 -30.55 20.37 -12.76
CA PHE A 415 -31.27 21.02 -13.87
C PHE A 415 -30.44 22.16 -14.49
N VAL A 416 -29.89 23.05 -13.68
CA VAL A 416 -29.09 24.20 -14.16
C VAL A 416 -27.87 23.76 -14.94
N THR A 417 -27.11 22.77 -14.42
CA THR A 417 -25.90 22.26 -15.10
C THR A 417 -26.26 21.56 -16.40
N MET A 418 -27.29 20.71 -16.42
CA MET A 418 -27.76 20.03 -17.64
C MET A 418 -28.19 21.02 -18.68
N LEU A 419 -29.02 22.00 -18.32
CA LEU A 419 -29.50 23.03 -19.26
C LEU A 419 -28.33 23.82 -19.88
N ILE A 420 -27.35 24.23 -19.05
CA ILE A 420 -26.18 24.94 -19.56
C ILE A 420 -25.38 24.07 -20.52
N ASP A 421 -25.16 22.79 -20.19
CA ASP A 421 -24.38 21.87 -21.05
C ASP A 421 -25.10 21.54 -22.35
N ASP A 422 -26.42 21.35 -22.31
CA ASP A 422 -27.21 21.09 -23.50
C ASP A 422 -27.23 22.33 -24.43
N ILE A 423 -27.35 23.52 -23.90
CA ILE A 423 -27.27 24.77 -24.70
C ILE A 423 -25.85 24.89 -25.30
N ARG A 424 -24.79 24.64 -24.53
CA ARG A 424 -23.41 24.67 -25.03
C ARG A 424 -23.18 23.63 -26.14
N SER A 425 -23.71 22.43 -25.95
CA SER A 425 -23.64 21.32 -26.92
C SER A 425 -24.36 21.69 -28.22
N ALA A 426 -25.59 22.21 -28.14
CA ALA A 426 -26.34 22.64 -29.29
C ALA A 426 -25.62 23.78 -30.07
N ARG A 427 -25.06 24.75 -29.34
CA ARG A 427 -24.26 25.84 -29.94
C ARG A 427 -23.01 25.29 -30.66
N ALA A 428 -22.32 24.32 -30.08
CA ALA A 428 -21.15 23.69 -30.69
C ALA A 428 -21.50 22.93 -31.95
N GLN A 429 -22.62 22.18 -31.96
CA GLN A 429 -23.08 21.41 -33.13
C GLN A 429 -23.36 22.29 -34.36
N VAL A 430 -23.83 23.52 -34.14
CA VAL A 430 -24.10 24.47 -35.23
C VAL A 430 -23.04 25.54 -35.36
N HIS A 431 -21.86 25.33 -34.78
CA HIS A 431 -20.70 26.17 -34.92
C HIS A 431 -20.93 27.66 -34.52
N VAL A 432 -21.79 27.93 -33.52
CA VAL A 432 -21.95 29.28 -33.01
C VAL A 432 -20.66 29.78 -32.35
N PRO A 433 -20.14 30.96 -32.75
CA PRO A 433 -18.93 31.49 -32.12
C PRO A 433 -19.09 31.63 -30.62
N VAL A 434 -18.04 31.29 -29.86
CA VAL A 434 -18.06 31.27 -28.37
C VAL A 434 -18.45 32.64 -27.79
N GLY A 435 -18.04 33.73 -28.41
CA GLY A 435 -18.32 35.08 -27.95
C GLY A 435 -19.73 35.59 -28.26
N LEU A 436 -20.46 34.95 -29.18
CA LEU A 436 -21.82 35.37 -29.55
C LEU A 436 -22.81 34.91 -28.49
N LYS A 437 -23.67 35.84 -28.06
CA LYS A 437 -24.81 35.50 -27.23
C LYS A 437 -26.02 35.16 -28.11
N ALA A 438 -26.85 34.21 -27.68
CA ALA A 438 -28.03 33.77 -28.38
C ALA A 438 -29.27 33.99 -27.54
N ASP A 439 -30.42 34.23 -28.18
CA ASP A 439 -31.71 34.24 -27.48
C ASP A 439 -32.20 32.83 -27.27
N LEU A 440 -32.82 32.58 -26.09
CA LEU A 440 -33.43 31.31 -25.73
C LEU A 440 -34.93 31.49 -25.64
N VAL A 441 -35.69 30.60 -26.29
CA VAL A 441 -37.14 30.57 -26.18
C VAL A 441 -37.52 29.27 -25.49
N ALA A 442 -38.11 29.35 -24.30
CA ALA A 442 -38.66 28.20 -23.61
C ALA A 442 -40.05 27.89 -24.16
N THR A 443 -40.20 26.75 -24.79
CA THR A 443 -41.46 26.30 -25.38
C THR A 443 -42.36 25.59 -24.38
N SER A 444 -41.74 24.97 -23.37
CA SER A 444 -42.45 24.32 -22.27
C SER A 444 -41.55 24.34 -21.02
N LEU A 445 -42.11 24.77 -19.91
CA LEU A 445 -41.44 24.76 -18.59
C LEU A 445 -42.43 24.20 -17.56
N THR A 446 -41.98 23.24 -16.78
CA THR A 446 -42.68 22.91 -15.53
C THR A 446 -42.56 24.06 -14.54
N ASP A 447 -43.41 24.14 -13.57
CA ASP A 447 -43.37 25.21 -12.54
C ASP A 447 -42.05 25.13 -11.74
N GLU A 448 -41.55 23.92 -11.48
CA GLU A 448 -40.25 23.69 -10.83
C GLU A 448 -39.07 24.20 -11.68
N ALA A 449 -39.04 23.85 -12.98
CA ALA A 449 -38.01 24.31 -13.91
C ALA A 449 -38.04 25.84 -14.08
N ARG A 450 -39.24 26.44 -14.17
CA ARG A 450 -39.42 27.90 -14.23
C ARG A 450 -38.86 28.58 -12.98
N ALA A 451 -39.17 28.05 -11.80
CA ALA A 451 -38.67 28.59 -10.54
C ALA A 451 -37.13 28.42 -10.41
N ALA A 452 -36.59 27.27 -10.78
CA ALA A 452 -35.15 27.00 -10.81
C ALA A 452 -34.44 27.94 -11.79
N PHE A 453 -34.97 28.11 -13.00
CA PHE A 453 -34.44 29.01 -13.99
C PHE A 453 -34.40 30.45 -13.46
N LYS A 454 -35.49 30.93 -12.90
CA LYS A 454 -35.60 32.31 -12.38
C LYS A 454 -34.61 32.59 -11.26
N ARG A 455 -34.41 31.66 -10.35
CA ARG A 455 -33.41 31.78 -9.28
C ARG A 455 -31.97 31.81 -9.81
N ASN A 456 -31.69 31.08 -10.90
CA ASN A 456 -30.34 30.91 -11.45
C ASN A 456 -30.15 31.62 -12.81
N GLU A 457 -31.05 32.55 -13.18
CA GLU A 457 -31.03 33.21 -14.50
C GLU A 457 -29.67 33.83 -14.83
N THR A 458 -29.06 34.51 -13.87
CA THR A 458 -27.76 35.15 -14.06
C THR A 458 -26.67 34.12 -14.35
N LEU A 459 -26.68 32.96 -13.68
CA LEU A 459 -25.72 31.87 -13.89
C LEU A 459 -25.91 31.25 -15.28
N ILE A 460 -27.15 30.94 -15.64
CA ILE A 460 -27.51 30.31 -16.92
C ILE A 460 -27.12 31.23 -18.07
N LYS A 461 -27.56 32.49 -18.05
CA LYS A 461 -27.26 33.48 -19.09
C LYS A 461 -25.73 33.66 -19.29
N ARG A 462 -25.00 33.77 -18.19
CA ARG A 462 -23.54 33.94 -18.24
C ARG A 462 -22.83 32.71 -18.81
N LEU A 463 -23.14 31.53 -18.29
CA LEU A 463 -22.41 30.32 -18.59
C LEU A 463 -22.83 29.67 -19.93
N ALA A 464 -24.08 29.75 -20.30
CA ALA A 464 -24.60 29.29 -21.59
C ALA A 464 -24.46 30.34 -22.73
N ARG A 465 -23.97 31.55 -22.41
CA ARG A 465 -23.91 32.69 -23.38
C ARG A 465 -25.28 32.99 -23.99
N VAL A 466 -26.25 33.18 -23.14
CA VAL A 466 -27.63 33.55 -23.50
C VAL A 466 -27.83 35.04 -23.22
N ASP A 467 -28.45 35.76 -24.12
CA ASP A 467 -28.72 37.18 -23.96
C ASP A 467 -30.13 37.40 -23.35
N SER A 468 -31.13 36.83 -23.98
CA SER A 468 -32.51 36.90 -23.51
C SER A 468 -33.15 35.53 -23.36
N VAL A 469 -34.15 35.44 -22.47
CA VAL A 469 -34.98 34.25 -22.33
C VAL A 469 -36.44 34.69 -22.34
N THR A 470 -37.21 34.07 -23.22
CA THR A 470 -38.66 34.33 -23.37
C THR A 470 -39.42 33.02 -23.40
N GLU A 471 -40.66 33.02 -22.95
CA GLU A 471 -41.57 31.88 -23.10
C GLU A 471 -42.46 32.06 -24.32
N GLY A 472 -42.58 31.03 -25.16
CA GLY A 472 -43.42 31.11 -26.34
C GLY A 472 -43.16 30.00 -27.35
N PRO A 473 -43.80 30.05 -28.52
CA PRO A 473 -43.57 29.05 -29.55
C PRO A 473 -42.19 29.19 -30.15
N ALA A 474 -41.57 28.03 -30.50
CA ALA A 474 -40.24 28.00 -31.11
C ALA A 474 -40.20 28.83 -32.42
N PRO A 475 -39.24 29.74 -32.57
CA PRO A 475 -39.03 30.47 -33.82
C PRO A 475 -38.65 29.50 -34.95
N LYS A 476 -39.03 29.86 -36.20
CA LYS A 476 -38.65 29.06 -37.37
C LYS A 476 -37.13 29.04 -37.53
N GLY A 477 -36.54 27.84 -37.57
CA GLY A 477 -35.09 27.65 -37.71
C GLY A 477 -34.33 27.60 -36.37
N SER A 478 -35.05 27.56 -35.25
CA SER A 478 -34.45 27.31 -33.94
C SER A 478 -33.97 25.85 -33.80
N ILE A 479 -33.01 25.63 -32.92
CA ILE A 479 -32.56 24.30 -32.54
C ILE A 479 -33.20 23.95 -31.22
N ALA A 480 -33.80 22.78 -31.14
CA ALA A 480 -34.40 22.30 -29.90
C ALA A 480 -33.31 21.80 -28.93
N VAL A 481 -33.43 22.23 -27.68
CA VAL A 481 -32.66 21.74 -26.53
C VAL A 481 -33.66 21.21 -25.53
N ALA A 482 -33.52 19.98 -25.08
CA ALA A 482 -34.40 19.37 -24.10
C ALA A 482 -33.64 19.09 -22.83
N ALA A 483 -34.02 19.75 -21.74
CA ALA A 483 -33.59 19.47 -20.39
C ALA A 483 -34.76 18.92 -19.58
N GLU A 484 -34.51 18.18 -18.52
CA GLU A 484 -35.56 17.62 -17.67
C GLU A 484 -36.49 18.73 -17.15
N GLY A 485 -37.78 18.67 -17.56
CA GLY A 485 -38.80 19.69 -17.21
C GLY A 485 -38.77 20.95 -18.06
N ALA A 486 -37.96 21.05 -19.11
CA ALA A 486 -37.88 22.18 -20.02
C ALA A 486 -37.63 21.76 -21.47
N ALA A 487 -38.18 22.50 -22.43
CA ALA A 487 -37.90 22.38 -23.87
C ALA A 487 -37.90 23.78 -24.53
#